data_c9888fc87cbcb7c1802bcc60d795d853
#
_entry.id   c9888fc87cbcb7c1802bcc60d795d853
#
_cell.length_a   1.000
_cell.length_b   1.000
_cell.length_c   1.000
_cell.angle_alpha   90.00
_cell.angle_beta   90.00
_cell.angle_gamma   90.00
#
_symmetry.space_group_name_H-M   'P 1'
#
loop_
_entity.id
_entity.type
_entity.pdbx_description
1 polymer ?
#
loop_
_entity_poly.entity_id
_entity_poly.type
_entity_poly.pdbx_seq_one_letter_code
_entity_poly.pdbx_strand_id
1 'polypeptide(L)'
;LSDFYEATISGQLTIINGDVLDKSFLQNSINKVDSIISLCGILYENKSGDFDRVHSDLPAMLGEISTEKKIKSLVHVSALGVSEKSKSSYSRSKASGERRLLKNFPKGIIMRPSLLFGKGDNFFGQFSEMASISPFLPLISGKTKFQPVFVNDVAKSILNVLFKKNNKSSIYAL
;
A
#
# COMPACT_ATOMS: atom_id res chain seq x y z
N LEU A 1 4.05 -2.64 -17.64
CA LEU A 1 5.50 -2.38 -17.46
C LEU A 1 6.02 -1.36 -18.49
N SER A 2 5.48 -1.35 -19.72
CA SER A 2 5.83 -0.37 -20.77
C SER A 2 5.64 1.08 -20.29
N ASP A 3 4.53 1.37 -19.62
CA ASP A 3 4.16 2.73 -19.16
C ASP A 3 5.16 3.33 -18.15
N PHE A 4 5.94 2.49 -17.45
CA PHE A 4 6.97 2.96 -16.53
C PHE A 4 8.25 3.41 -17.26
N TYR A 5 8.55 2.84 -18.41
CA TYR A 5 9.76 3.20 -19.17
C TYR A 5 9.62 4.51 -19.93
N GLU A 6 8.40 4.88 -20.33
CA GLU A 6 8.17 6.15 -21.06
C GLU A 6 8.35 7.40 -20.18
N ALA A 7 8.26 7.24 -18.85
CA ALA A 7 8.30 8.36 -17.89
C ALA A 7 9.68 8.59 -17.27
N THR A 8 10.70 7.79 -17.61
CA THR A 8 12.00 7.83 -16.92
C THR A 8 13.16 8.03 -17.89
N ILE A 9 14.17 8.80 -17.44
CA ILE A 9 15.47 8.88 -18.10
C ILE A 9 16.21 7.56 -17.86
N SER A 10 16.94 7.08 -18.84
CA SER A 10 17.75 5.85 -18.72
C SER A 10 18.60 5.83 -17.45
N GLY A 11 18.48 4.77 -16.68
CA GLY A 11 19.21 4.59 -15.41
C GLY A 11 18.50 5.11 -14.16
N GLN A 12 17.34 5.77 -14.27
CA GLN A 12 16.56 6.21 -13.09
C GLN A 12 15.67 5.11 -12.51
N LEU A 13 15.31 4.10 -13.29
CA LEU A 13 14.45 3.01 -12.86
C LEU A 13 15.16 1.66 -13.05
N THR A 14 15.18 0.87 -11.99
CA THR A 14 15.58 -0.54 -12.03
C THR A 14 14.40 -1.41 -11.58
N ILE A 15 13.98 -2.33 -12.43
CA ILE A 15 12.92 -3.30 -12.11
C ILE A 15 13.57 -4.61 -11.68
N ILE A 16 13.22 -5.08 -10.47
CA ILE A 16 13.69 -6.34 -9.90
C ILE A 16 12.47 -7.24 -9.70
N ASN A 17 12.45 -8.39 -10.37
CA ASN A 17 11.38 -9.37 -10.22
C ASN A 17 11.73 -10.39 -9.14
N GLY A 18 10.78 -10.69 -8.25
CA GLY A 18 10.95 -11.70 -7.22
C GLY A 18 9.75 -11.77 -6.28
N ASP A 19 9.80 -12.68 -5.32
CA ASP A 19 8.77 -12.85 -4.31
C ASP A 19 9.04 -11.90 -3.14
N VAL A 20 8.18 -10.92 -2.95
CA VAL A 20 8.27 -9.97 -1.83
C VAL A 20 8.00 -10.62 -0.46
N LEU A 21 7.51 -11.85 -0.42
CA LEU A 21 7.36 -12.63 0.81
C LEU A 21 8.61 -13.43 1.17
N ASP A 22 9.60 -13.48 0.27
CA ASP A 22 10.92 -14.03 0.57
C ASP A 22 11.80 -12.96 1.23
N LYS A 23 12.12 -13.19 2.50
CA LYS A 23 12.97 -12.28 3.29
C LYS A 23 14.35 -12.11 2.67
N SER A 24 14.94 -13.17 2.14
CA SER A 24 16.27 -13.12 1.51
C SER A 24 16.25 -12.26 0.25
N PHE A 25 15.21 -12.41 -0.58
CA PHE A 25 15.00 -11.56 -1.75
C PHE A 25 14.88 -10.08 -1.36
N LEU A 26 14.06 -9.76 -0.33
CA LEU A 26 13.92 -8.39 0.16
C LEU A 26 15.24 -7.83 0.70
N GLN A 27 15.98 -8.61 1.50
CA GLN A 27 17.26 -8.18 2.05
C GLN A 27 18.29 -7.86 0.96
N ASN A 28 18.30 -8.62 -0.13
CA ASN A 28 19.19 -8.39 -1.26
C ASN A 28 18.74 -7.20 -2.11
N SER A 29 17.44 -7.06 -2.35
CA SER A 29 16.86 -5.98 -3.15
C SER A 29 16.95 -4.62 -2.44
N ILE A 30 16.76 -4.60 -1.11
CA ILE A 30 16.86 -3.40 -0.27
C ILE A 30 18.33 -3.18 0.11
N ASN A 31 19.19 -3.00 -0.86
CA ASN A 31 20.61 -2.70 -0.62
C ASN A 31 20.96 -1.30 -1.14
N LYS A 32 21.56 -0.48 -0.29
CA LYS A 32 21.97 0.90 -0.62
C LYS A 32 20.77 1.80 -1.01
N VAL A 33 19.60 1.58 -0.42
CA VAL A 33 18.44 2.45 -0.59
C VAL A 33 18.24 3.34 0.63
N ASP A 34 17.79 4.56 0.41
CA ASP A 34 17.54 5.53 1.48
C ASP A 34 16.13 5.39 2.07
N SER A 35 15.17 5.04 1.23
CA SER A 35 13.76 5.02 1.62
C SER A 35 13.01 3.88 0.95
N ILE A 36 11.95 3.41 1.60
CA ILE A 36 11.08 2.34 1.11
C ILE A 36 9.64 2.85 1.05
N ILE A 37 8.95 2.57 -0.06
CA ILE A 37 7.50 2.74 -0.18
C ILE A 37 6.89 1.37 -0.39
N SER A 38 6.07 0.92 0.56
CA SER A 38 5.36 -0.36 0.50
C SER A 38 3.94 -0.14 0.02
N LEU A 39 3.64 -0.59 -1.20
CA LEU A 39 2.33 -0.49 -1.85
C LEU A 39 1.64 -1.86 -1.97
N CYS A 40 2.26 -2.92 -1.45
CA CYS A 40 1.75 -4.28 -1.59
C CYS A 40 0.45 -4.49 -0.83
N GLY A 41 -0.50 -5.14 -1.48
CA GLY A 41 -1.77 -5.53 -0.89
C GLY A 41 -2.59 -6.37 -1.85
N ILE A 42 -3.51 -7.16 -1.30
CA ILE A 42 -4.45 -7.99 -2.02
C ILE A 42 -5.87 -7.69 -1.55
N LEU A 43 -6.86 -7.83 -2.41
CA LEU A 43 -8.26 -7.58 -2.08
C LEU A 43 -9.02 -8.87 -1.72
N TYR A 44 -8.49 -10.02 -2.08
CA TYR A 44 -9.05 -11.35 -1.82
C TYR A 44 -7.93 -12.35 -1.58
N GLU A 45 -8.25 -13.44 -0.90
CA GLU A 45 -7.34 -14.56 -0.65
C GLU A 45 -7.54 -15.63 -1.72
N ASN A 46 -6.44 -16.08 -2.33
CA ASN A 46 -6.44 -17.29 -3.16
C ASN A 46 -6.32 -18.55 -2.29
N LYS A 47 -5.60 -18.42 -1.17
CA LYS A 47 -5.43 -19.45 -0.15
C LYS A 47 -5.66 -18.82 1.23
N SER A 48 -6.21 -19.60 2.14
CA SER A 48 -6.38 -19.16 3.53
C SER A 48 -5.05 -18.71 4.12
N GLY A 49 -5.04 -17.53 4.75
CA GLY A 49 -3.85 -16.90 5.34
C GLY A 49 -3.07 -15.98 4.40
N ASP A 50 -3.48 -15.80 3.14
CA ASP A 50 -2.81 -14.88 2.23
C ASP A 50 -2.91 -13.43 2.72
N PHE A 51 -4.02 -13.04 3.35
CA PHE A 51 -4.12 -11.72 3.97
C PHE A 51 -3.07 -11.50 5.05
N ASP A 52 -2.86 -12.46 5.94
CA ASP A 52 -1.87 -12.33 7.00
C ASP A 52 -0.45 -12.27 6.44
N ARG A 53 -0.13 -13.10 5.45
CA ARG A 53 1.18 -13.09 4.79
C ARG A 53 1.49 -11.76 4.13
N VAL A 54 0.54 -11.22 3.33
CA VAL A 54 0.78 -9.99 2.56
C VAL A 54 0.56 -8.73 3.39
N HIS A 55 -0.46 -8.70 4.25
CA HIS A 55 -0.83 -7.48 4.95
C HIS A 55 -0.21 -7.35 6.34
N SER A 56 0.26 -8.46 6.94
CA SER A 56 0.81 -8.45 8.30
C SER A 56 2.28 -8.86 8.33
N ASP A 57 2.67 -9.98 7.71
CA ASP A 57 4.05 -10.46 7.77
C ASP A 57 4.99 -9.63 6.91
N LEU A 58 4.61 -9.28 5.68
CA LEU A 58 5.42 -8.44 4.81
C LEU A 58 5.74 -7.07 5.43
N PRO A 59 4.77 -6.28 5.94
CA PRO A 59 5.09 -5.03 6.61
C PRO A 59 5.99 -5.21 7.84
N ALA A 60 5.81 -6.30 8.60
CA ALA A 60 6.69 -6.61 9.72
C ALA A 60 8.13 -6.86 9.28
N MET A 61 8.33 -7.66 8.21
CA MET A 61 9.66 -7.91 7.61
C MET A 61 10.30 -6.63 7.10
N LEU A 62 9.52 -5.76 6.41
CA LEU A 62 10.03 -4.49 5.94
C LEU A 62 10.46 -3.59 7.09
N GLY A 63 9.75 -3.60 8.21
CA GLY A 63 10.14 -2.88 9.42
C GLY A 63 11.47 -3.40 10.00
N GLU A 64 11.64 -4.73 10.10
CA GLU A 64 12.88 -5.37 10.55
C GLU A 64 14.07 -4.99 9.66
N ILE A 65 13.94 -5.21 8.34
CA ILE A 65 14.98 -4.90 7.35
C ILE A 65 15.32 -3.41 7.39
N SER A 66 14.31 -2.53 7.53
CA SER A 66 14.52 -1.10 7.62
C SER A 66 15.35 -0.68 8.83
N THR A 67 15.16 -1.36 9.96
CA THR A 67 15.94 -1.13 11.17
C THR A 67 17.37 -1.68 11.02
N GLU A 68 17.52 -2.91 10.54
CA GLU A 68 18.81 -3.55 10.28
C GLU A 68 19.70 -2.73 9.33
N LYS A 69 19.10 -2.26 8.23
CA LYS A 69 19.79 -1.51 7.16
C LYS A 69 19.83 0.01 7.39
N LYS A 70 19.33 0.50 8.52
CA LYS A 70 19.30 1.93 8.87
C LYS A 70 18.62 2.80 7.80
N ILE A 71 17.52 2.28 7.24
CA ILE A 71 16.70 3.02 6.27
C ILE A 71 16.23 4.34 6.89
N LYS A 72 16.26 5.41 6.13
CA LYS A 72 15.90 6.75 6.61
C LYS A 72 14.39 6.91 6.76
N SER A 73 13.62 6.35 5.83
CA SER A 73 12.14 6.47 5.81
C SER A 73 11.49 5.21 5.25
N LEU A 74 10.41 4.75 5.90
CA LEU A 74 9.55 3.67 5.41
C LEU A 74 8.11 4.19 5.43
N VAL A 75 7.50 4.26 4.25
CA VAL A 75 6.07 4.60 4.08
C VAL A 75 5.32 3.34 3.68
N HIS A 76 4.31 2.98 4.44
CA HIS A 76 3.42 1.86 4.13
C HIS A 76 2.00 2.34 3.83
N VAL A 77 1.46 1.91 2.69
CA VAL A 77 0.08 2.22 2.29
C VAL A 77 -0.84 1.13 2.82
N SER A 78 -1.64 1.51 3.80
CA SER A 78 -2.69 0.71 4.42
C SER A 78 -4.06 1.03 3.80
N ALA A 79 -5.11 1.12 4.61
CA ALA A 79 -6.44 1.52 4.16
C ALA A 79 -7.19 2.27 5.27
N LEU A 80 -8.09 3.16 4.88
CA LEU A 80 -8.96 3.89 5.82
C LEU A 80 -9.87 2.91 6.57
N GLY A 81 -10.07 3.13 7.85
CA GLY A 81 -11.00 2.37 8.68
C GLY A 81 -10.54 0.97 9.09
N VAL A 82 -9.28 0.59 8.85
CA VAL A 82 -8.75 -0.70 9.31
C VAL A 82 -8.69 -0.76 10.84
N SER A 83 -9.01 -1.94 11.38
CA SER A 83 -9.07 -2.18 12.84
C SER A 83 -8.86 -3.65 13.16
N GLU A 84 -8.07 -3.95 14.19
CA GLU A 84 -7.90 -5.32 14.69
C GLU A 84 -9.19 -5.91 15.27
N LYS A 85 -10.14 -5.06 15.64
CA LYS A 85 -11.47 -5.45 16.16
C LYS A 85 -12.52 -5.65 15.06
N SER A 86 -12.16 -5.47 13.79
CA SER A 86 -13.09 -5.62 12.66
C SER A 86 -13.51 -7.07 12.48
N LYS A 87 -14.75 -7.26 12.00
CA LYS A 87 -15.22 -8.58 11.54
C LYS A 87 -14.52 -9.03 10.25
N SER A 88 -14.03 -8.09 9.44
CA SER A 88 -13.32 -8.35 8.19
C SER A 88 -11.89 -8.82 8.46
N SER A 89 -11.50 -9.98 7.92
CA SER A 89 -10.12 -10.50 7.96
C SER A 89 -9.15 -9.56 7.26
N TYR A 90 -9.54 -8.98 6.12
CA TYR A 90 -8.78 -7.94 5.44
C TYR A 90 -8.43 -6.77 6.38
N SER A 91 -9.44 -6.23 7.07
CA SER A 91 -9.25 -5.09 7.97
C SER A 91 -8.34 -5.44 9.14
N ARG A 92 -8.52 -6.63 9.74
CA ARG A 92 -7.68 -7.09 10.84
C ARG A 92 -6.23 -7.30 10.43
N SER A 93 -6.00 -7.96 9.29
CA SER A 93 -4.64 -8.23 8.79
C SER A 93 -3.90 -6.94 8.47
N LYS A 94 -4.55 -5.97 7.84
CA LYS A 94 -3.96 -4.63 7.59
C LYS A 94 -3.58 -3.92 8.88
N ALA A 95 -4.49 -3.87 9.86
CA ALA A 95 -4.22 -3.24 11.15
C ALA A 95 -3.09 -3.93 11.93
N SER A 96 -3.03 -5.27 11.88
CA SER A 96 -1.92 -6.06 12.44
C SER A 96 -0.59 -5.70 11.79
N GLY A 97 -0.56 -5.55 10.46
CA GLY A 97 0.64 -5.16 9.72
C GLY A 97 1.16 -3.79 10.12
N GLU A 98 0.28 -2.81 10.23
CA GLU A 98 0.64 -1.47 10.71
C GLU A 98 1.31 -1.52 12.10
N ARG A 99 0.68 -2.22 13.04
CA ARG A 99 1.20 -2.36 14.40
C ARG A 99 2.56 -3.06 14.41
N ARG A 100 2.71 -4.15 13.66
CA ARG A 100 3.96 -4.93 13.61
C ARG A 100 5.08 -4.15 12.92
N LEU A 101 4.77 -3.42 11.84
CA LEU A 101 5.71 -2.53 11.17
C LEU A 101 6.23 -1.47 12.14
N LEU A 102 5.33 -0.75 12.82
CA LEU A 102 5.71 0.31 13.76
C LEU A 102 6.44 -0.21 14.99
N LYS A 103 6.16 -1.46 15.43
CA LYS A 103 6.93 -2.11 16.49
C LYS A 103 8.38 -2.34 16.07
N ASN A 104 8.61 -2.78 14.82
CA ASN A 104 9.93 -3.11 14.30
C ASN A 104 10.68 -1.88 13.77
N PHE A 105 9.96 -0.87 13.29
CA PHE A 105 10.50 0.39 12.80
C PHE A 105 9.68 1.58 13.31
N PRO A 106 9.96 2.08 14.52
CA PRO A 106 9.15 3.13 15.17
C PRO A 106 9.07 4.46 14.42
N LYS A 107 9.90 4.70 13.41
CA LYS A 107 9.85 5.88 12.55
C LYS A 107 8.96 5.68 11.30
N GLY A 108 8.34 4.53 11.17
CA GLY A 108 7.48 4.20 10.04
C GLY A 108 6.31 5.16 9.89
N ILE A 109 5.91 5.40 8.65
CA ILE A 109 4.79 6.25 8.29
C ILE A 109 3.71 5.37 7.67
N ILE A 110 2.50 5.47 8.17
CA ILE A 110 1.33 4.75 7.66
C ILE A 110 0.43 5.74 6.92
N MET A 111 0.14 5.44 5.65
CA MET A 111 -0.84 6.16 4.85
C MET A 111 -2.11 5.31 4.76
N ARG A 112 -3.24 5.85 5.18
CA ARG A 112 -4.55 5.19 5.13
C ARG A 112 -5.45 5.91 4.12
N PRO A 113 -5.26 5.67 2.82
CA PRO A 113 -6.15 6.23 1.82
C PRO A 113 -7.55 5.62 1.93
N SER A 114 -8.55 6.41 1.56
CA SER A 114 -9.88 5.91 1.25
C SER A 114 -9.87 5.18 -0.10
N LEU A 115 -11.01 5.02 -0.73
CA LEU A 115 -11.13 4.40 -2.03
C LEU A 115 -10.35 5.22 -3.07
N LEU A 116 -9.34 4.61 -3.67
CA LEU A 116 -8.52 5.27 -4.70
C LEU A 116 -9.27 5.32 -6.03
N PHE A 117 -9.20 6.45 -6.72
CA PHE A 117 -9.67 6.57 -8.08
C PHE A 117 -8.63 7.24 -8.98
N GLY A 118 -8.68 6.93 -10.27
CA GLY A 118 -7.77 7.48 -11.27
C GLY A 118 -7.60 6.58 -12.49
N LYS A 119 -6.70 6.94 -13.38
CA LYS A 119 -6.42 6.15 -14.58
C LYS A 119 -6.01 4.73 -14.18
N GLY A 120 -6.76 3.73 -14.65
CA GLY A 120 -6.47 2.31 -14.40
C GLY A 120 -7.00 1.79 -13.06
N ASP A 121 -7.90 2.53 -12.36
CA ASP A 121 -8.55 1.99 -11.18
C ASP A 121 -9.52 0.86 -11.52
N ASN A 122 -9.58 -0.15 -10.65
CA ASN A 122 -10.42 -1.31 -10.85
C ASN A 122 -11.85 -1.13 -10.31
N PHE A 123 -12.13 -0.06 -9.56
CA PHE A 123 -13.44 0.13 -8.93
C PHE A 123 -14.36 0.96 -9.83
N PHE A 124 -14.00 2.20 -10.11
CA PHE A 124 -14.80 3.07 -10.98
C PHE A 124 -14.72 2.65 -12.44
N GLY A 125 -13.58 2.08 -12.88
CA GLY A 125 -13.42 1.51 -14.21
C GLY A 125 -14.45 0.41 -14.48
N GLN A 126 -14.64 -0.55 -13.57
CA GLN A 126 -15.63 -1.60 -13.69
C GLN A 126 -17.07 -1.06 -13.73
N PHE A 127 -17.41 -0.05 -12.92
CA PHE A 127 -18.71 0.59 -12.98
C PHE A 127 -18.94 1.32 -14.32
N SER A 128 -17.91 1.97 -14.84
CA SER A 128 -17.98 2.63 -16.14
C SER A 128 -18.19 1.64 -17.28
N GLU A 129 -17.49 0.51 -17.27
CA GLU A 129 -17.70 -0.58 -18.24
C GLU A 129 -19.11 -1.17 -18.14
N MET A 130 -19.59 -1.47 -16.93
CA MET A 130 -20.96 -1.97 -16.74
C MET A 130 -22.01 -0.96 -17.22
N ALA A 131 -21.82 0.33 -16.96
CA ALA A 131 -22.73 1.38 -17.40
C ALA A 131 -22.74 1.58 -18.92
N SER A 132 -21.65 1.24 -19.60
CA SER A 132 -21.58 1.31 -21.07
C SER A 132 -22.34 0.17 -21.76
N ILE A 133 -22.54 -0.96 -21.07
CA ILE A 133 -23.18 -2.17 -21.62
C ILE A 133 -24.64 -2.30 -21.16
N SER A 134 -24.96 -1.83 -19.95
CA SER A 134 -26.28 -1.99 -19.36
C SER A 134 -26.84 -0.66 -18.84
N PRO A 135 -28.12 -0.33 -19.15
CA PRO A 135 -28.79 0.82 -18.57
C PRO A 135 -29.14 0.64 -17.09
N PHE A 136 -28.92 -0.56 -16.53
CA PHE A 136 -29.20 -0.89 -15.14
C PHE A 136 -27.89 -1.24 -14.43
N LEU A 137 -27.55 -0.48 -13.38
CA LEU A 137 -26.45 -0.79 -12.47
C LEU A 137 -26.98 -1.38 -11.17
N PRO A 138 -26.43 -2.52 -10.69
CA PRO A 138 -26.83 -3.08 -9.41
C PRO A 138 -26.38 -2.15 -8.27
N LEU A 139 -27.31 -1.60 -7.52
CA LEU A 139 -27.05 -0.80 -6.34
C LEU A 139 -26.95 -1.71 -5.11
N ILE A 140 -25.73 -2.10 -4.75
CA ILE A 140 -25.47 -2.88 -3.54
C ILE A 140 -25.17 -1.90 -2.40
N SER A 141 -25.96 -1.99 -1.31
CA SER A 141 -25.74 -1.18 -0.11
C SER A 141 -25.75 0.35 -0.32
N GLY A 142 -26.82 0.88 -0.96
CA GLY A 142 -26.98 2.29 -1.34
C GLY A 142 -26.88 3.33 -0.21
N LYS A 143 -26.75 2.90 1.06
CA LYS A 143 -26.51 3.78 2.21
C LYS A 143 -25.02 3.94 2.55
N THR A 144 -24.13 3.19 1.89
CA THR A 144 -22.68 3.27 2.12
C THR A 144 -22.15 4.58 1.57
N LYS A 145 -21.50 5.34 2.45
CA LYS A 145 -20.85 6.60 2.07
C LYS A 145 -19.39 6.31 1.71
N PHE A 146 -18.97 6.77 0.54
CA PHE A 146 -17.60 6.72 0.09
C PHE A 146 -17.04 8.14 0.03
N GLN A 147 -15.77 8.28 0.35
CA GLN A 147 -15.02 9.52 0.16
C GLN A 147 -13.78 9.19 -0.68
N PRO A 148 -13.94 9.06 -2.01
CA PRO A 148 -12.83 8.69 -2.87
C PRO A 148 -11.71 9.73 -2.83
N VAL A 149 -10.47 9.26 -2.97
CA VAL A 149 -9.28 10.11 -3.05
C VAL A 149 -8.56 9.85 -4.38
N PHE A 150 -8.11 10.94 -5.03
CA PHE A 150 -7.40 10.84 -6.31
C PHE A 150 -6.01 10.24 -6.11
N VAL A 151 -5.66 9.23 -6.91
CA VAL A 151 -4.40 8.48 -6.78
C VAL A 151 -3.16 9.37 -6.83
N ASN A 152 -3.19 10.43 -7.69
CA ASN A 152 -2.05 11.35 -7.78
C ASN A 152 -1.88 12.20 -6.51
N ASP A 153 -2.96 12.50 -5.78
CA ASP A 153 -2.86 13.26 -4.53
C ASP A 153 -2.28 12.37 -3.42
N VAL A 154 -2.62 11.08 -3.42
CA VAL A 154 -1.98 10.10 -2.53
C VAL A 154 -0.49 9.97 -2.86
N ALA A 155 -0.12 9.86 -4.13
CA ALA A 155 1.28 9.81 -4.56
C ALA A 155 2.07 11.07 -4.14
N LYS A 156 1.51 12.26 -4.34
CA LYS A 156 2.10 13.53 -3.87
C LYS A 156 2.25 13.55 -2.35
N SER A 157 1.24 13.06 -1.62
CA SER A 157 1.28 12.99 -0.16
C SER A 157 2.38 12.06 0.33
N ILE A 158 2.59 10.91 -0.33
CA ILE A 158 3.71 10.00 -0.04
C ILE A 158 5.05 10.69 -0.26
N LEU A 159 5.23 11.38 -1.39
CA LEU A 159 6.47 12.13 -1.67
C LEU A 159 6.71 13.23 -0.62
N ASN A 160 5.68 13.97 -0.25
CA ASN A 160 5.77 15.03 0.75
C ASN A 160 6.25 14.50 2.11
N VAL A 161 5.76 13.34 2.55
CA VAL A 161 6.20 12.75 3.83
C VAL A 161 7.59 12.13 3.73
N LEU A 162 7.99 11.60 2.57
CA LEU A 162 9.34 11.07 2.35
C LEU A 162 10.42 12.15 2.48
N PHE A 163 10.17 13.33 1.93
CA PHE A 163 11.14 14.43 1.92
C PHE A 163 11.06 15.35 3.14
N LYS A 164 10.10 15.12 4.05
CA LYS A 164 9.96 15.91 5.27
C LYS A 164 11.13 15.62 6.22
N LYS A 165 11.89 16.66 6.56
CA LYS A 165 12.90 16.58 7.62
C LYS A 165 12.23 16.33 8.97
N ASN A 166 12.69 15.37 9.75
CA ASN A 166 12.14 14.96 11.06
C ASN A 166 10.82 14.16 10.99
N ASN A 167 10.86 13.02 10.33
CA ASN A 167 9.77 12.07 10.39
C ASN A 167 9.66 11.44 11.79
N LYS A 168 8.63 11.84 12.53
CA LYS A 168 8.12 11.06 13.65
C LYS A 168 7.13 10.05 13.08
N SER A 169 6.97 8.89 13.75
CA SER A 169 5.90 7.96 13.45
C SER A 169 4.58 8.69 13.30
N SER A 170 3.90 8.49 12.20
CA SER A 170 2.64 9.19 11.90
C SER A 170 1.72 8.30 11.08
N ILE A 171 0.44 8.36 11.40
CA ILE A 171 -0.63 7.72 10.63
C ILE A 171 -1.45 8.83 10.00
N TYR A 172 -1.52 8.85 8.68
CA TYR A 172 -2.28 9.82 7.91
C TYR A 172 -3.49 9.15 7.26
N ALA A 173 -4.68 9.67 7.53
CA ALA A 173 -5.89 9.34 6.80
C ALA A 173 -6.05 10.29 5.60
N LEU A 174 -6.38 9.77 4.43
CA LEU A 174 -6.51 10.51 3.18
C LEU A 174 -7.86 10.23 2.51
#